data_3d9cbd3706c1c3e290744e007ea579a3
#
_entry.id   3d9cbd3706c1c3e290744e007ea579a3
#
_cell.length_a   1.000
_cell.length_b   1.000
_cell.length_c   1.000
_cell.angle_alpha   90.00
_cell.angle_beta   90.00
_cell.angle_gamma   90.00
#
_symmetry.space_group_name_H-M   'P 1'
#
loop_
_entity.id
_entity.type
_entity.pdbx_description
1 polymer ?
#
loop_
_entity_poly.entity_id
_entity_poly.type
_entity_poly.pdbx_seq_one_letter_code
_entity_poly.pdbx_strand_id
1 'polypeptide(L)'
;MKELSQEILNTYNLWKTDERFDRATRNELSASLSNEEIEDRFWRDLEFGTGGLRGVMGAGTNRMNKYIIRKATKGFANYLLDKYGKEVSRGVAIGYDSRNNSDTFAKEAALVMAKSGIPAFLYDELMPTPTLSFTVRELNCVGGIVVTASHNPKEYNGYKVYDETGCQVLIDDANAIIGYVNAITDIPAIEVMDEKEARATGLLKSVPESVYESFIANVEKQAHDIGEKSAKIVYTPLHGTGNKPVRRVLSDLGYNVTVVKEQEIKDGNFPTVISPNPENAEALSIGIDLCQKIGADLILGTDPDCDRVGIAVNTKDGMKLFTGNQVGALLVDYVIKMNRAQLNEGSTVIKTIVTSELGAIIAKMNGLKVCEVLTGFKFIGDIMNRFDKTGNGSFVIGYEESYGYLVGNHARDKDAVVASMLICEMASYYKNQGKTLVDVMEEIYAKYGYFLDKLDSYTLKGIDGVERIQAIMKEMREKGKNLMPNIAVVNDYTVGIDDLPKADVLKFVFEDSSWIAIRPSGTEPKIKVYYSVKGENKEDAEKVLQARQDIINSIINA
;
A
#
# COMPACT_ATOMS: atom_id res chain seq x y z
N MET A 1 3.73 -13.16 38.19
CA MET A 1 3.63 -11.93 37.34
C MET A 1 5.05 -11.59 36.90
N LYS A 2 5.24 -11.34 35.62
CA LYS A 2 6.55 -10.90 35.10
C LYS A 2 6.88 -9.53 35.71
N GLU A 3 8.07 -9.37 36.26
CA GLU A 3 8.53 -8.08 36.77
C GLU A 3 8.89 -7.18 35.57
N LEU A 4 8.44 -5.92 35.58
CA LEU A 4 8.80 -4.93 34.61
C LEU A 4 10.22 -4.41 34.84
N SER A 5 10.96 -4.13 33.76
CA SER A 5 12.25 -3.46 33.89
C SER A 5 12.08 -2.05 34.47
N GLN A 6 13.12 -1.56 35.18
CA GLN A 6 13.10 -0.21 35.74
C GLN A 6 12.96 0.88 34.67
N GLU A 7 13.50 0.64 33.49
CA GLU A 7 13.40 1.57 32.36
C GLU A 7 11.94 1.72 31.88
N ILE A 8 11.23 0.60 31.69
CA ILE A 8 9.80 0.60 31.36
C ILE A 8 8.99 1.33 32.41
N LEU A 9 9.23 1.04 33.68
CA LEU A 9 8.53 1.67 34.81
C LEU A 9 8.78 3.19 34.84
N ASN A 10 10.02 3.62 34.64
CA ASN A 10 10.36 5.05 34.60
C ASN A 10 9.62 5.78 33.47
N THR A 11 9.63 5.21 32.26
CA THR A 11 8.95 5.79 31.09
C THR A 11 7.44 5.80 31.28
N TYR A 12 6.84 4.71 31.75
CA TYR A 12 5.42 4.65 32.09
C TYR A 12 5.02 5.69 33.12
N ASN A 13 5.79 5.83 34.22
CA ASN A 13 5.51 6.81 35.26
C ASN A 13 5.64 8.24 34.75
N LEU A 14 6.66 8.54 33.93
CA LEU A 14 6.79 9.83 33.26
C LEU A 14 5.52 10.18 32.47
N TRP A 15 5.08 9.30 31.59
CA TRP A 15 3.88 9.53 30.77
C TRP A 15 2.59 9.66 31.58
N LYS A 16 2.52 8.98 32.71
CA LYS A 16 1.37 8.99 33.61
C LYS A 16 1.27 10.26 34.48
N THR A 17 2.41 10.85 34.86
CA THR A 17 2.44 11.90 35.89
C THR A 17 2.89 13.28 35.39
N ASP A 18 3.64 13.37 34.29
CA ASP A 18 4.14 14.62 33.75
C ASP A 18 2.97 15.44 33.15
N GLU A 19 2.77 16.65 33.66
CA GLU A 19 1.67 17.54 33.26
C GLU A 19 1.75 18.04 31.82
N ARG A 20 2.90 17.89 31.16
CA ARG A 20 3.07 18.20 29.74
C ARG A 20 2.32 17.21 28.84
N PHE A 21 2.01 15.99 29.33
CA PHE A 21 1.03 15.12 28.70
C PHE A 21 -0.39 15.54 29.09
N ASP A 22 -1.31 15.48 28.13
CA ASP A 22 -2.69 15.88 28.37
C ASP A 22 -3.40 14.92 29.36
N ARG A 23 -4.52 15.42 29.91
CA ARG A 23 -5.29 14.70 30.92
C ARG A 23 -5.83 13.37 30.39
N ALA A 24 -6.21 13.28 29.11
CA ALA A 24 -6.76 12.05 28.54
C ALA A 24 -5.70 10.95 28.50
N THR A 25 -4.48 11.27 28.04
CA THR A 25 -3.32 10.36 28.02
C THR A 25 -2.97 9.88 29.43
N ARG A 26 -2.89 10.81 30.41
CA ARG A 26 -2.57 10.47 31.81
C ARG A 26 -3.68 9.63 32.45
N ASN A 27 -4.95 9.90 32.15
CA ASN A 27 -6.08 9.11 32.65
C ASN A 27 -6.10 7.69 32.07
N GLU A 28 -5.81 7.53 30.77
CA GLU A 28 -5.70 6.22 30.12
C GLU A 28 -4.63 5.36 30.82
N LEU A 29 -3.46 5.94 31.13
CA LEU A 29 -2.38 5.24 31.81
C LEU A 29 -2.63 5.08 33.33
N SER A 30 -3.55 5.83 33.92
CA SER A 30 -3.94 5.69 35.31
C SER A 30 -5.01 4.62 35.53
N ALA A 31 -5.60 4.10 34.47
CA ALA A 31 -6.48 2.93 34.55
C ALA A 31 -5.68 1.71 35.07
N SER A 32 -6.39 0.68 35.54
CA SER A 32 -5.76 -0.56 36.00
C SER A 32 -5.23 -1.36 34.82
N LEU A 33 -3.98 -1.10 34.42
CA LEU A 33 -3.28 -1.85 33.38
C LEU A 33 -2.53 -3.04 33.99
N SER A 34 -2.49 -4.16 33.28
CA SER A 34 -1.63 -5.29 33.64
C SER A 34 -0.16 -4.98 33.32
N ASN A 35 0.77 -5.73 33.95
CA ASN A 35 2.19 -5.57 33.62
C ASN A 35 2.49 -5.87 32.15
N GLU A 36 1.79 -6.83 31.57
CA GLU A 36 1.90 -7.19 30.15
C GLU A 36 1.47 -6.03 29.25
N GLU A 37 0.38 -5.31 29.59
CA GLU A 37 -0.06 -4.12 28.85
C GLU A 37 0.91 -2.96 29.00
N ILE A 38 1.48 -2.74 30.20
CA ILE A 38 2.48 -1.69 30.41
C ILE A 38 3.74 -2.02 29.62
N GLU A 39 4.22 -3.28 29.67
CA GLU A 39 5.36 -3.72 28.88
C GLU A 39 5.10 -3.50 27.38
N ASP A 40 3.99 -3.95 26.85
CA ASP A 40 3.64 -3.83 25.44
C ASP A 40 3.58 -2.37 24.96
N ARG A 41 3.16 -1.44 25.83
CA ARG A 41 3.09 0.00 25.54
C ARG A 41 4.44 0.73 25.61
N PHE A 42 5.42 0.22 26.37
CA PHE A 42 6.63 0.98 26.74
C PHE A 42 7.96 0.21 26.58
N TRP A 43 7.96 -1.05 26.09
CA TRP A 43 9.19 -1.85 25.99
C TRP A 43 10.14 -1.32 24.89
N ARG A 44 9.63 -0.52 23.96
CA ARG A 44 10.39 0.18 22.92
C ARG A 44 9.63 1.39 22.42
N ASP A 45 10.28 2.23 21.62
CA ASP A 45 9.60 3.24 20.81
C ASP A 45 8.95 2.56 19.60
N LEU A 46 7.81 3.13 19.12
CA LEU A 46 7.21 2.72 17.87
C LEU A 46 8.20 3.02 16.73
N GLU A 47 8.60 1.98 16.05
CA GLU A 47 9.66 2.04 15.06
C GLU A 47 9.21 2.81 13.81
N PHE A 48 10.00 3.80 13.43
CA PHE A 48 9.87 4.44 12.14
C PHE A 48 10.52 3.53 11.10
N GLY A 49 9.69 2.74 10.39
CA GLY A 49 10.15 1.84 9.34
C GLY A 49 10.53 2.58 8.04
N THR A 50 10.89 1.83 7.01
CA THR A 50 11.38 2.36 5.71
C THR A 50 10.37 3.21 4.93
N GLY A 51 9.23 3.55 5.48
CA GLY A 51 8.20 4.37 4.83
C GLY A 51 7.33 5.13 5.80
N GLY A 52 7.59 5.06 7.12
CA GLY A 52 6.81 5.72 8.15
C GLY A 52 6.52 4.86 9.37
N LEU A 53 5.50 5.23 10.13
CA LEU A 53 5.04 4.55 11.33
C LEU A 53 3.77 3.75 11.07
N ARG A 54 3.58 2.65 11.79
CA ARG A 54 2.30 1.94 11.87
C ARG A 54 2.21 1.22 13.22
N GLY A 55 1.10 1.39 13.93
CA GLY A 55 0.91 0.75 15.22
C GLY A 55 -0.52 0.86 15.74
N VAL A 56 -0.77 0.17 16.85
CA VAL A 56 -2.02 0.27 17.61
C VAL A 56 -2.11 1.65 18.25
N MET A 57 -3.30 2.26 18.21
CA MET A 57 -3.56 3.55 18.87
C MET A 57 -3.60 3.41 20.39
N GLY A 58 -3.16 4.45 21.10
CA GLY A 58 -3.21 4.53 22.57
C GLY A 58 -2.03 5.30 23.16
N ALA A 59 -2.05 5.46 24.48
CA ALA A 59 -0.95 6.07 25.24
C ALA A 59 0.25 5.12 25.36
N GLY A 60 1.46 5.64 25.14
CA GLY A 60 2.70 4.88 25.24
C GLY A 60 3.67 5.16 24.09
N THR A 61 4.94 4.79 24.27
CA THR A 61 5.98 5.01 23.26
C THR A 61 5.86 4.03 22.10
N ASN A 62 5.32 2.83 22.31
CA ASN A 62 5.04 1.80 21.31
C ASN A 62 3.58 1.85 20.83
N ARG A 63 3.00 3.04 20.71
CA ARG A 63 1.61 3.28 20.29
C ARG A 63 1.53 4.47 19.34
N MET A 64 0.53 4.45 18.45
CA MET A 64 0.16 5.63 17.67
C MET A 64 -0.65 6.60 18.53
N ASN A 65 -0.11 7.78 18.72
CA ASN A 65 -0.75 8.89 19.43
C ASN A 65 -0.14 10.23 18.98
N LYS A 66 -0.75 11.34 19.39
CA LYS A 66 -0.30 12.68 18.96
C LYS A 66 1.15 12.99 19.32
N TYR A 67 1.68 12.46 20.41
CA TYR A 67 3.07 12.69 20.84
C TYR A 67 4.07 11.99 19.93
N ILE A 68 3.75 10.77 19.52
CA ILE A 68 4.56 10.01 18.55
C ILE A 68 4.46 10.63 17.15
N ILE A 69 3.28 11.12 16.76
CA ILE A 69 3.11 11.93 15.53
C ILE A 69 3.98 13.20 15.58
N ARG A 70 3.96 13.94 16.70
CA ARG A 70 4.81 15.12 16.88
C ARG A 70 6.29 14.78 16.76
N LYS A 71 6.74 13.69 17.41
CA LYS A 71 8.13 13.22 17.36
C LYS A 71 8.53 12.91 15.91
N ALA A 72 7.75 12.09 15.21
CA ALA A 72 8.00 11.74 13.82
C ALA A 72 8.04 12.97 12.90
N THR A 73 7.05 13.86 13.07
CA THR A 73 6.95 15.08 12.26
C THR A 73 8.09 16.06 12.54
N LYS A 74 8.51 16.22 13.80
CA LYS A 74 9.65 17.07 14.16
C LYS A 74 10.96 16.53 13.56
N GLY A 75 11.15 15.21 13.62
CA GLY A 75 12.29 14.56 12.95
C GLY A 75 12.28 14.80 11.44
N PHE A 76 11.12 14.60 10.81
CA PHE A 76 10.97 14.87 9.38
C PHE A 76 11.18 16.37 9.04
N ALA A 77 10.66 17.28 9.82
CA ALA A 77 10.89 18.71 9.65
C ALA A 77 12.38 19.09 9.72
N ASN A 78 13.11 18.53 10.71
CA ASN A 78 14.55 18.75 10.83
C ASN A 78 15.32 18.21 9.61
N TYR A 79 14.97 17.03 9.13
CA TYR A 79 15.53 16.46 7.91
C TYR A 79 15.28 17.36 6.68
N LEU A 80 14.05 17.87 6.51
CA LEU A 80 13.72 18.75 5.39
C LEU A 80 14.49 20.07 5.46
N LEU A 81 14.62 20.68 6.66
CA LEU A 81 15.40 21.90 6.87
C LEU A 81 16.87 21.73 6.51
N ASP A 82 17.45 20.57 6.87
CA ASP A 82 18.83 20.26 6.54
C ASP A 82 19.02 20.02 5.04
N LYS A 83 18.13 19.20 4.44
CA LYS A 83 18.22 18.81 3.02
C LYS A 83 17.93 19.95 2.05
N TYR A 84 16.91 20.79 2.34
CA TYR A 84 16.37 21.78 1.40
C TYR A 84 16.67 23.23 1.78
N GLY A 85 17.12 23.50 3.01
CA GLY A 85 17.42 24.85 3.47
C GLY A 85 16.24 25.81 3.25
N LYS A 86 16.44 26.87 2.47
CA LYS A 86 15.39 27.88 2.19
C LYS A 86 14.24 27.34 1.32
N GLU A 87 14.46 26.28 0.56
CA GLU A 87 13.43 25.72 -0.32
C GLU A 87 12.29 25.03 0.45
N VAL A 88 12.43 24.82 1.77
CA VAL A 88 11.31 24.34 2.61
C VAL A 88 10.09 25.29 2.56
N SER A 89 10.27 26.53 2.07
CA SER A 89 9.17 27.45 1.79
C SER A 89 8.16 26.95 0.77
N ARG A 90 8.52 25.94 -0.03
CA ARG A 90 7.59 25.21 -0.93
C ARG A 90 6.54 24.44 -0.13
N GLY A 91 6.83 24.09 1.14
CA GLY A 91 5.89 23.47 2.07
C GLY A 91 5.77 21.95 1.93
N VAL A 92 4.90 21.37 2.76
CA VAL A 92 4.60 19.93 2.84
C VAL A 92 3.10 19.73 2.68
N ALA A 93 2.69 18.79 1.82
CA ALA A 93 1.29 18.39 1.66
C ALA A 93 0.92 17.35 2.73
N ILE A 94 -0.29 17.42 3.31
CA ILE A 94 -0.74 16.52 4.37
C ILE A 94 -2.17 16.04 4.09
N GLY A 95 -2.34 14.72 3.97
CA GLY A 95 -3.61 14.05 3.79
C GLY A 95 -3.88 13.01 4.87
N TYR A 96 -5.11 12.52 4.94
CA TYR A 96 -5.53 11.53 5.92
C TYR A 96 -6.72 10.71 5.44
N ASP A 97 -6.86 9.50 5.99
CA ASP A 97 -7.96 8.59 5.71
C ASP A 97 -9.14 8.72 6.69
N SER A 98 -10.09 7.79 6.63
CA SER A 98 -11.30 7.78 7.45
C SER A 98 -11.10 7.24 8.87
N ARG A 99 -9.91 6.75 9.24
CA ARG A 99 -9.65 6.12 10.53
C ARG A 99 -9.82 7.09 11.69
N ASN A 100 -10.16 6.54 12.84
CA ASN A 100 -10.22 7.30 14.09
C ASN A 100 -8.90 8.05 14.32
N ASN A 101 -8.97 9.31 14.69
CA ASN A 101 -7.86 10.23 14.93
C ASN A 101 -6.99 10.59 13.70
N SER A 102 -7.27 10.12 12.49
CA SER A 102 -6.45 10.47 11.33
C SER A 102 -6.45 11.97 11.05
N ASP A 103 -7.59 12.63 11.14
CA ASP A 103 -7.75 14.10 11.04
C ASP A 103 -6.97 14.85 12.13
N THR A 104 -7.08 14.38 13.38
CA THR A 104 -6.38 14.95 14.53
C THR A 104 -4.86 14.80 14.37
N PHE A 105 -4.38 13.63 13.98
CA PHE A 105 -2.96 13.37 13.77
C PHE A 105 -2.39 14.16 12.58
N ALA A 106 -3.17 14.29 11.50
CA ALA A 106 -2.79 15.13 10.36
C ALA A 106 -2.66 16.61 10.75
N LYS A 107 -3.61 17.11 11.56
CA LYS A 107 -3.54 18.48 12.10
C LYS A 107 -2.33 18.66 13.02
N GLU A 108 -2.06 17.74 13.93
CA GLU A 108 -0.87 17.78 14.79
C GLU A 108 0.42 17.84 13.96
N ALA A 109 0.52 17.04 12.91
CA ALA A 109 1.65 17.07 11.99
C ALA A 109 1.78 18.44 11.30
N ALA A 110 0.66 19.00 10.80
CA ALA A 110 0.66 20.33 10.17
C ALA A 110 1.12 21.44 11.12
N LEU A 111 0.70 21.40 12.38
CA LEU A 111 1.08 22.39 13.39
C LEU A 111 2.54 22.27 13.87
N VAL A 112 3.11 21.05 13.85
CA VAL A 112 4.56 20.85 14.07
C VAL A 112 5.38 21.39 12.90
N MET A 113 4.95 21.17 11.65
CA MET A 113 5.58 21.75 10.46
C MET A 113 5.56 23.27 10.53
N ALA A 114 4.40 23.88 10.82
CA ALA A 114 4.24 25.31 10.98
C ALA A 114 5.16 25.88 12.10
N LYS A 115 5.23 25.22 13.26
CA LYS A 115 6.14 25.60 14.35
C LYS A 115 7.62 25.52 13.96
N SER A 116 7.94 24.64 13.03
CA SER A 116 9.30 24.50 12.46
C SER A 116 9.57 25.48 11.30
N GLY A 117 8.62 26.40 10.99
CA GLY A 117 8.75 27.38 9.91
C GLY A 117 8.51 26.82 8.51
N ILE A 118 7.95 25.61 8.39
CA ILE A 118 7.65 24.96 7.13
C ILE A 118 6.15 25.09 6.84
N PRO A 119 5.72 25.69 5.70
CA PRO A 119 4.32 25.74 5.33
C PRO A 119 3.72 24.33 5.18
N ALA A 120 2.53 24.13 5.74
CA ALA A 120 1.77 22.89 5.60
C ALA A 120 0.50 23.12 4.79
N PHE A 121 0.28 22.31 3.74
CA PHE A 121 -0.95 22.26 2.97
C PHE A 121 -1.77 21.07 3.44
N LEU A 122 -2.76 21.32 4.30
CA LEU A 122 -3.61 20.29 4.91
C LEU A 122 -4.91 20.17 4.13
N TYR A 123 -5.33 18.96 3.81
CA TYR A 123 -6.66 18.70 3.30
C TYR A 123 -7.72 18.95 4.37
N ASP A 124 -8.80 19.65 4.00
CA ASP A 124 -9.94 19.92 4.90
C ASP A 124 -10.86 18.71 5.07
N GLU A 125 -10.76 17.73 4.15
CA GLU A 125 -11.49 16.45 4.21
C GLU A 125 -10.55 15.27 3.93
N LEU A 126 -10.99 14.06 4.24
CA LEU A 126 -10.23 12.84 3.98
C LEU A 126 -9.99 12.66 2.47
N MET A 127 -8.79 12.21 2.09
CA MET A 127 -8.38 12.05 0.70
C MET A 127 -7.57 10.76 0.49
N PRO A 128 -7.65 10.18 -0.71
CA PRO A 128 -6.83 9.03 -1.09
C PRO A 128 -5.33 9.29 -0.99
N THR A 129 -4.58 8.24 -0.69
CA THR A 129 -3.12 8.25 -0.75
C THR A 129 -2.58 8.72 -2.11
N PRO A 130 -3.08 8.26 -3.27
CA PRO A 130 -2.63 8.75 -4.57
C PRO A 130 -2.90 10.25 -4.80
N THR A 131 -3.97 10.80 -4.23
CA THR A 131 -4.26 12.23 -4.33
C THR A 131 -3.19 13.05 -3.60
N LEU A 132 -2.66 12.56 -2.46
CA LEU A 132 -1.54 13.22 -1.80
C LEU A 132 -0.26 13.16 -2.66
N SER A 133 0.09 11.99 -3.19
CA SER A 133 1.22 11.84 -4.11
C SER A 133 1.15 12.85 -5.26
N PHE A 134 -0.02 13.00 -5.85
CA PHE A 134 -0.30 14.01 -6.87
C PHE A 134 -0.12 15.44 -6.35
N THR A 135 -0.66 15.75 -5.16
CA THR A 135 -0.61 17.10 -4.56
C THR A 135 0.80 17.57 -4.30
N VAL A 136 1.68 16.69 -3.82
CA VAL A 136 3.11 17.01 -3.63
C VAL A 136 3.73 17.50 -4.93
N ARG A 137 3.42 16.85 -6.03
CA ARG A 137 3.91 17.20 -7.38
C ARG A 137 3.27 18.48 -7.92
N GLU A 138 1.96 18.58 -7.84
CA GLU A 138 1.18 19.70 -8.39
C GLU A 138 1.49 21.03 -7.69
N LEU A 139 1.67 20.99 -6.36
CA LEU A 139 2.05 22.16 -5.58
C LEU A 139 3.57 22.34 -5.44
N ASN A 140 4.37 21.47 -6.07
CA ASN A 140 5.83 21.46 -5.96
C ASN A 140 6.32 21.49 -4.50
N CYS A 141 5.69 20.71 -3.63
CA CYS A 141 6.08 20.61 -2.22
C CYS A 141 7.43 19.91 -2.06
N VAL A 142 8.15 20.17 -0.94
CA VAL A 142 9.40 19.44 -0.62
C VAL A 142 9.14 18.03 -0.07
N GLY A 143 7.89 17.68 0.21
CA GLY A 143 7.49 16.37 0.69
C GLY A 143 6.02 16.30 1.04
N GLY A 144 5.61 15.14 1.53
CA GLY A 144 4.22 14.89 1.93
C GLY A 144 4.07 13.93 3.10
N ILE A 145 2.90 13.96 3.72
CA ILE A 145 2.50 13.08 4.81
C ILE A 145 1.11 12.54 4.55
N VAL A 146 0.92 11.23 4.72
CA VAL A 146 -0.43 10.62 4.78
C VAL A 146 -0.60 9.92 6.12
N VAL A 147 -1.65 10.29 6.83
CA VAL A 147 -2.04 9.62 8.07
C VAL A 147 -3.04 8.52 7.74
N THR A 148 -2.56 7.28 7.71
CA THR A 148 -3.33 6.08 7.38
C THR A 148 -2.63 4.81 7.83
N ALA A 149 -3.39 3.77 8.15
CA ALA A 149 -2.88 2.40 8.29
C ALA A 149 -3.41 1.48 7.17
N SER A 150 -3.81 2.05 6.00
CA SER A 150 -4.35 1.32 4.86
C SER A 150 -5.50 0.38 5.29
N HIS A 151 -5.40 -0.90 5.03
CA HIS A 151 -6.41 -1.92 5.30
C HIS A 151 -6.32 -2.59 6.68
N ASN A 152 -5.46 -2.13 7.60
CA ASN A 152 -5.35 -2.72 8.93
C ASN A 152 -6.67 -2.58 9.72
N PRO A 153 -6.91 -3.41 10.77
CA PRO A 153 -8.05 -3.27 11.67
C PRO A 153 -8.16 -1.88 12.31
N LYS A 154 -9.34 -1.57 12.87
CA LYS A 154 -9.69 -0.24 13.40
C LYS A 154 -8.80 0.29 14.51
N GLU A 155 -8.15 -0.60 15.25
CA GLU A 155 -7.25 -0.27 16.36
C GLU A 155 -5.94 0.36 15.88
N TYR A 156 -5.60 0.22 14.59
CA TYR A 156 -4.36 0.71 14.01
C TYR A 156 -4.51 2.10 13.38
N ASN A 157 -3.43 2.87 13.46
CA ASN A 157 -3.20 4.03 12.59
C ASN A 157 -1.74 4.05 12.13
N GLY A 158 -1.39 4.97 11.24
CA GLY A 158 -0.05 5.08 10.68
C GLY A 158 0.26 6.47 10.14
N TYR A 159 1.49 6.62 9.68
CA TYR A 159 2.04 7.89 9.22
C TYR A 159 3.04 7.58 8.11
N LYS A 160 2.68 7.82 6.86
CA LYS A 160 3.54 7.61 5.68
C LYS A 160 4.19 8.93 5.28
N VAL A 161 5.45 8.88 4.84
CA VAL A 161 6.24 10.04 4.41
C VAL A 161 6.60 9.94 2.93
N TYR A 162 6.46 11.05 2.23
CA TYR A 162 6.71 11.19 0.79
C TYR A 162 7.79 12.25 0.53
N ASP A 163 8.60 12.03 -0.49
CA ASP A 163 9.59 12.99 -0.98
C ASP A 163 8.97 14.02 -1.94
N GLU A 164 9.78 14.96 -2.45
CA GLU A 164 9.35 16.01 -3.37
C GLU A 164 8.82 15.50 -4.72
N THR A 165 9.09 14.25 -5.07
CA THR A 165 8.58 13.64 -6.32
C THR A 165 7.17 13.06 -6.16
N GLY A 166 6.63 13.07 -4.93
CA GLY A 166 5.38 12.42 -4.58
C GLY A 166 5.52 10.90 -4.41
N CYS A 167 6.74 10.38 -4.37
CA CYS A 167 7.04 9.00 -4.05
C CYS A 167 7.22 8.82 -2.54
N GLN A 168 6.80 7.70 -2.00
CA GLN A 168 7.13 7.36 -0.61
C GLN A 168 8.65 7.25 -0.47
N VAL A 169 9.21 7.84 0.61
CA VAL A 169 10.67 7.93 0.78
C VAL A 169 11.38 6.60 0.62
N LEU A 170 12.51 6.62 -0.08
CA LEU A 170 13.38 5.46 -0.28
C LEU A 170 14.24 5.18 0.98
N ILE A 171 15.02 4.11 0.93
CA ILE A 171 15.74 3.58 2.11
C ILE A 171 16.70 4.61 2.71
N ASP A 172 17.48 5.32 1.90
CA ASP A 172 18.50 6.26 2.38
C ASP A 172 17.86 7.47 3.07
N ASP A 173 16.84 8.07 2.43
CA ASP A 173 16.09 9.17 3.02
C ASP A 173 15.33 8.73 4.28
N ALA A 174 14.74 7.53 4.28
CA ALA A 174 14.09 6.97 5.46
C ALA A 174 15.06 6.80 6.62
N ASN A 175 16.25 6.26 6.38
CA ASN A 175 17.31 6.12 7.39
C ASN A 175 17.78 7.47 7.94
N ALA A 176 17.91 8.48 7.08
CA ALA A 176 18.24 9.83 7.51
C ALA A 176 17.14 10.41 8.41
N ILE A 177 15.86 10.29 8.01
CA ILE A 177 14.71 10.71 8.82
C ILE A 177 14.68 10.00 10.17
N ILE A 178 14.90 8.68 10.20
CA ILE A 178 15.02 7.87 11.42
C ILE A 178 16.08 8.45 12.36
N GLY A 179 17.24 8.85 11.84
CA GLY A 179 18.30 9.50 12.61
C GLY A 179 17.81 10.77 13.32
N TYR A 180 17.10 11.64 12.61
CA TYR A 180 16.53 12.86 13.18
C TYR A 180 15.41 12.57 14.19
N VAL A 181 14.56 11.58 13.94
CA VAL A 181 13.50 11.17 14.89
C VAL A 181 14.10 10.62 16.19
N ASN A 182 15.11 9.76 16.10
CA ASN A 182 15.75 9.14 17.26
C ASN A 182 16.59 10.13 18.08
N ALA A 183 17.05 11.22 17.48
CA ALA A 183 17.74 12.29 18.21
C ALA A 183 16.81 13.08 19.14
N ILE A 184 15.49 12.94 19.01
CA ILE A 184 14.50 13.61 19.86
C ILE A 184 14.20 12.73 21.08
N THR A 185 14.68 13.14 22.26
CA THR A 185 14.53 12.37 23.51
C THR A 185 13.44 12.92 24.44
N ASP A 186 13.20 14.25 24.46
CA ASP A 186 12.16 14.87 25.29
C ASP A 186 10.87 15.07 24.46
N ILE A 187 10.08 13.98 24.36
CA ILE A 187 8.86 13.96 23.54
C ILE A 187 7.84 15.02 23.98
N PRO A 188 7.52 15.20 25.28
CA PRO A 188 6.54 16.20 25.70
C PRO A 188 6.97 17.65 25.50
N ALA A 189 8.25 17.91 25.23
CA ALA A 189 8.75 19.26 24.93
C ALA A 189 8.53 19.69 23.47
N ILE A 190 8.05 18.80 22.60
CA ILE A 190 7.80 19.15 21.20
C ILE A 190 6.61 20.09 21.11
N GLU A 191 6.91 21.33 20.74
CA GLU A 191 5.90 22.38 20.60
C GLU A 191 5.15 22.26 19.26
N VAL A 192 3.88 22.67 19.28
CA VAL A 192 3.04 22.90 18.10
C VAL A 192 2.69 24.39 18.02
N MET A 193 2.50 24.92 16.83
CA MET A 193 1.99 26.28 16.64
C MET A 193 0.48 26.32 16.94
N ASP A 194 -0.01 27.44 17.48
CA ASP A 194 -1.46 27.63 17.56
C ASP A 194 -2.08 27.66 16.16
N GLU A 195 -3.22 27.01 15.99
CA GLU A 195 -3.84 26.88 14.65
C GLU A 195 -4.21 28.24 14.05
N LYS A 196 -4.72 29.19 14.86
CA LYS A 196 -5.11 30.52 14.38
C LYS A 196 -3.87 31.31 13.95
N GLU A 197 -2.80 31.24 14.74
CA GLU A 197 -1.52 31.82 14.41
C GLU A 197 -0.93 31.21 13.12
N ALA A 198 -0.93 29.89 13.00
CA ALA A 198 -0.43 29.19 11.81
C ALA A 198 -1.18 29.58 10.53
N ARG A 199 -2.51 29.73 10.61
CA ARG A 199 -3.33 30.23 9.50
C ARG A 199 -3.08 31.72 9.22
N ALA A 200 -2.99 32.54 10.23
CA ALA A 200 -2.75 33.99 10.09
C ALA A 200 -1.37 34.31 9.48
N THR A 201 -0.36 33.49 9.78
CA THR A 201 0.99 33.64 9.24
C THR A 201 1.18 32.94 7.87
N GLY A 202 0.16 32.22 7.39
CA GLY A 202 0.22 31.46 6.15
C GLY A 202 1.08 30.21 6.21
N LEU A 203 1.44 29.73 7.41
CA LEU A 203 2.16 28.47 7.62
C LEU A 203 1.23 27.26 7.68
N LEU A 204 -0.08 27.45 7.85
CA LEU A 204 -1.10 26.43 7.67
C LEU A 204 -2.09 26.89 6.61
N LYS A 205 -2.18 26.14 5.51
CA LYS A 205 -3.06 26.42 4.38
C LYS A 205 -3.91 25.20 4.07
N SER A 206 -5.11 25.42 3.55
CA SER A 206 -5.88 24.34 2.92
C SER A 206 -5.31 24.02 1.55
N VAL A 207 -5.37 22.75 1.15
CA VAL A 207 -5.08 22.36 -0.24
C VAL A 207 -6.15 22.98 -1.14
N PRO A 208 -5.77 23.70 -2.22
CA PRO A 208 -6.76 24.28 -3.14
C PRO A 208 -7.62 23.21 -3.82
N GLU A 209 -8.93 23.45 -3.95
CA GLU A 209 -9.86 22.54 -4.64
C GLU A 209 -9.44 22.27 -6.10
N SER A 210 -8.77 23.23 -6.74
CA SER A 210 -8.21 23.06 -8.09
C SER A 210 -7.23 21.90 -8.20
N VAL A 211 -6.55 21.53 -7.12
CA VAL A 211 -5.64 20.37 -7.09
C VAL A 211 -6.44 19.08 -7.18
N TYR A 212 -7.56 19.00 -6.45
CA TYR A 212 -8.45 17.84 -6.55
C TYR A 212 -9.08 17.71 -7.95
N GLU A 213 -9.57 18.81 -8.53
CA GLU A 213 -10.12 18.80 -9.90
C GLU A 213 -9.04 18.41 -10.93
N SER A 214 -7.80 18.88 -10.74
CA SER A 214 -6.66 18.49 -11.59
C SER A 214 -6.34 16.99 -11.46
N PHE A 215 -6.40 16.42 -10.23
CA PHE A 215 -6.24 14.98 -10.02
C PHE A 215 -7.31 14.19 -10.76
N ILE A 216 -8.60 14.52 -10.61
CA ILE A 216 -9.71 13.87 -11.29
C ILE A 216 -9.49 13.91 -12.82
N ALA A 217 -9.19 15.09 -13.36
CA ALA A 217 -8.93 15.26 -14.80
C ALA A 217 -7.74 14.41 -15.31
N ASN A 218 -6.69 14.22 -14.49
CA ASN A 218 -5.56 13.36 -14.85
C ASN A 218 -5.91 11.87 -14.80
N VAL A 219 -6.78 11.44 -13.89
CA VAL A 219 -7.34 10.09 -13.86
C VAL A 219 -8.20 9.85 -15.11
N GLU A 220 -9.13 10.75 -15.42
CA GLU A 220 -10.03 10.64 -16.58
C GLU A 220 -9.30 10.61 -17.92
N LYS A 221 -8.15 11.28 -18.03
CA LYS A 221 -7.28 11.20 -19.23
C LYS A 221 -6.77 9.79 -19.54
N GLN A 222 -6.80 8.87 -18.57
CA GLN A 222 -6.42 7.48 -18.80
C GLN A 222 -7.56 6.63 -19.39
N ALA A 223 -8.78 7.18 -19.48
CA ALA A 223 -9.93 6.50 -20.07
C ALA A 223 -9.85 6.46 -21.60
N HIS A 224 -10.42 5.39 -22.17
CA HIS A 224 -10.49 5.20 -23.61
C HIS A 224 -11.93 5.30 -24.11
N ASP A 225 -12.10 5.66 -25.37
CA ASP A 225 -13.42 5.60 -26.01
C ASP A 225 -13.74 4.15 -26.38
N ILE A 226 -14.60 3.53 -25.58
CA ILE A 226 -15.06 2.15 -25.77
C ILE A 226 -16.51 2.06 -26.27
N GLY A 227 -17.12 3.20 -26.61
CA GLY A 227 -18.54 3.29 -26.91
C GLY A 227 -19.41 3.15 -25.67
N GLU A 228 -20.35 2.19 -25.66
CA GLU A 228 -21.34 2.03 -24.58
C GLU A 228 -20.69 1.59 -23.26
N LYS A 229 -21.06 2.24 -22.15
CA LYS A 229 -20.68 1.90 -20.79
C LYS A 229 -21.68 0.91 -20.19
N SER A 230 -21.76 -0.28 -20.77
CA SER A 230 -22.83 -1.25 -20.54
C SER A 230 -22.75 -2.03 -19.23
N ALA A 231 -21.59 -2.05 -18.56
CA ALA A 231 -21.42 -2.76 -17.30
C ALA A 231 -22.20 -2.11 -16.17
N LYS A 232 -22.95 -2.94 -15.42
CA LYS A 232 -23.59 -2.57 -14.15
C LYS A 232 -22.64 -2.88 -13.02
N ILE A 233 -22.33 -1.88 -12.22
CA ILE A 233 -21.25 -1.94 -11.23
C ILE A 233 -21.82 -1.75 -9.84
N VAL A 234 -21.39 -2.58 -8.90
CA VAL A 234 -21.53 -2.32 -7.46
C VAL A 234 -20.17 -1.80 -6.96
N TYR A 235 -20.19 -0.78 -6.11
CA TYR A 235 -18.99 -0.22 -5.53
C TYR A 235 -19.10 -0.11 -4.01
N THR A 236 -18.05 -0.52 -3.30
CA THR A 236 -17.89 -0.25 -1.88
C THR A 236 -16.59 0.50 -1.59
N PRO A 237 -16.65 1.67 -0.95
CA PRO A 237 -15.47 2.37 -0.45
C PRO A 237 -14.92 1.78 0.86
N LEU A 238 -15.51 0.74 1.43
CA LEU A 238 -15.19 0.18 2.75
C LEU A 238 -15.01 1.28 3.82
N HIS A 239 -15.97 2.22 3.90
CA HIS A 239 -15.96 3.40 4.77
C HIS A 239 -14.81 4.39 4.53
N GLY A 240 -14.10 4.27 3.41
CA GLY A 240 -12.83 4.97 3.12
C GLY A 240 -12.94 6.18 2.20
N THR A 241 -11.77 6.65 1.81
CA THR A 241 -11.55 7.88 1.02
C THR A 241 -11.99 7.77 -0.43
N GLY A 242 -12.13 6.54 -0.96
CA GLY A 242 -12.52 6.32 -2.36
C GLY A 242 -13.95 6.74 -2.69
N ASN A 243 -14.83 6.92 -1.68
CA ASN A 243 -16.25 7.22 -1.90
C ASN A 243 -16.47 8.43 -2.81
N LYS A 244 -15.76 9.53 -2.59
CA LYS A 244 -15.91 10.76 -3.39
C LYS A 244 -15.24 10.60 -4.77
N PRO A 245 -13.93 10.32 -4.91
CA PRO A 245 -13.24 10.37 -6.19
C PRO A 245 -13.61 9.22 -7.14
N VAL A 246 -13.75 7.99 -6.66
CA VAL A 246 -14.13 6.85 -7.54
C VAL A 246 -15.51 7.08 -8.13
N ARG A 247 -16.48 7.48 -7.29
CA ARG A 247 -17.84 7.77 -7.78
C ARG A 247 -17.88 8.96 -8.71
N ARG A 248 -17.09 10.00 -8.47
CA ARG A 248 -17.01 11.18 -9.32
C ARG A 248 -16.52 10.78 -10.72
N VAL A 249 -15.36 10.13 -10.82
CA VAL A 249 -14.79 9.69 -12.10
C VAL A 249 -15.75 8.76 -12.85
N LEU A 250 -16.32 7.76 -12.18
CA LEU A 250 -17.24 6.82 -12.82
C LEU A 250 -18.53 7.51 -13.29
N SER A 251 -19.06 8.46 -12.52
CA SER A 251 -20.24 9.25 -12.91
C SER A 251 -19.96 10.18 -14.10
N ASP A 252 -18.84 10.89 -14.07
CA ASP A 252 -18.47 11.83 -15.13
C ASP A 252 -18.23 11.11 -16.47
N LEU A 253 -17.75 9.87 -16.41
CA LEU A 253 -17.58 9.00 -17.58
C LEU A 253 -18.84 8.22 -17.98
N GLY A 254 -19.95 8.36 -17.24
CA GLY A 254 -21.26 7.79 -17.58
C GLY A 254 -21.46 6.33 -17.19
N TYR A 255 -20.72 5.80 -16.21
CA TYR A 255 -20.93 4.44 -15.71
C TYR A 255 -22.13 4.32 -14.77
N ASN A 256 -22.82 3.18 -14.84
CA ASN A 256 -23.94 2.84 -13.95
C ASN A 256 -23.41 2.17 -12.67
N VAL A 257 -23.31 2.94 -11.59
CA VAL A 257 -22.74 2.50 -10.32
C VAL A 257 -23.76 2.51 -9.20
N THR A 258 -23.92 1.38 -8.53
CA THR A 258 -24.70 1.25 -7.28
C THR A 258 -23.75 1.12 -6.11
N VAL A 259 -23.82 2.05 -5.15
CA VAL A 259 -22.96 2.05 -3.97
C VAL A 259 -23.57 1.20 -2.84
N VAL A 260 -22.72 0.45 -2.14
CA VAL A 260 -23.10 -0.29 -0.92
C VAL A 260 -23.37 0.71 0.20
N LYS A 261 -24.64 0.90 0.53
CA LYS A 261 -25.10 1.96 1.45
C LYS A 261 -24.56 1.81 2.87
N GLU A 262 -24.43 0.60 3.34
CA GLU A 262 -23.91 0.25 4.66
C GLU A 262 -22.43 0.62 4.83
N GLN A 263 -21.68 0.73 3.72
CA GLN A 263 -20.25 1.00 3.68
C GLN A 263 -19.91 2.37 3.06
N GLU A 264 -20.90 3.13 2.65
CA GLU A 264 -20.75 4.44 1.99
C GLU A 264 -20.23 5.52 2.95
N ILE A 265 -20.73 5.51 4.20
CA ILE A 265 -20.41 6.56 5.18
C ILE A 265 -19.03 6.30 5.79
N LYS A 266 -18.20 7.35 5.87
CA LYS A 266 -16.91 7.29 6.57
C LYS A 266 -17.13 6.89 8.03
N ASP A 267 -16.47 5.85 8.47
CA ASP A 267 -16.47 5.41 9.87
C ASP A 267 -15.15 4.69 10.20
N GLY A 268 -14.36 5.30 11.07
CA GLY A 268 -13.07 4.72 11.50
C GLY A 268 -13.19 3.46 12.35
N ASN A 269 -14.40 3.09 12.77
CA ASN A 269 -14.65 1.83 13.47
C ASN A 269 -14.90 0.65 12.51
N PHE A 270 -15.08 0.91 11.20
CA PHE A 270 -15.34 -0.11 10.18
C PHE A 270 -16.41 -1.14 10.60
N PRO A 271 -17.64 -0.69 10.97
CA PRO A 271 -18.63 -1.53 11.68
C PRO A 271 -19.12 -2.75 10.88
N THR A 272 -18.88 -2.79 9.58
CA THR A 272 -19.34 -3.85 8.68
C THR A 272 -18.27 -4.89 8.36
N VAL A 273 -17.02 -4.70 8.81
CA VAL A 273 -15.89 -5.58 8.48
C VAL A 273 -14.91 -5.66 9.65
N ILE A 274 -14.23 -6.80 9.80
CA ILE A 274 -13.14 -6.95 10.77
C ILE A 274 -11.91 -6.17 10.32
N SER A 275 -11.60 -6.26 9.03
CA SER A 275 -10.52 -5.52 8.38
C SER A 275 -11.03 -4.99 7.03
N PRO A 276 -10.89 -3.69 6.75
CA PRO A 276 -11.35 -3.08 5.49
C PRO A 276 -10.39 -3.38 4.34
N ASN A 277 -10.10 -4.66 4.12
CA ASN A 277 -9.16 -5.14 3.11
C ASN A 277 -9.90 -5.75 1.91
N PRO A 278 -9.87 -5.13 0.72
CA PRO A 278 -10.56 -5.62 -0.47
C PRO A 278 -9.99 -6.95 -1.02
N GLU A 279 -8.87 -7.45 -0.47
CA GLU A 279 -8.36 -8.80 -0.76
C GLU A 279 -9.24 -9.88 -0.12
N ASN A 280 -9.98 -9.54 0.94
CA ASN A 280 -10.76 -10.48 1.73
C ASN A 280 -12.19 -10.57 1.21
N ALA A 281 -12.66 -11.79 0.93
CA ALA A 281 -14.05 -12.05 0.52
C ALA A 281 -15.07 -11.50 1.53
N GLU A 282 -14.76 -11.57 2.83
CA GLU A 282 -15.60 -11.05 3.92
C GLU A 282 -15.84 -9.55 3.78
N ALA A 283 -14.81 -8.77 3.45
CA ALA A 283 -14.95 -7.33 3.28
C ALA A 283 -15.86 -6.94 2.10
N LEU A 284 -15.92 -7.78 1.07
CA LEU A 284 -16.76 -7.58 -0.11
C LEU A 284 -18.14 -8.23 -0.01
N SER A 285 -18.44 -8.99 1.05
CA SER A 285 -19.63 -9.83 1.16
C SER A 285 -20.96 -9.09 0.94
N ILE A 286 -21.15 -7.93 1.60
CA ILE A 286 -22.36 -7.12 1.44
C ILE A 286 -22.52 -6.65 -0.02
N GLY A 287 -21.43 -6.25 -0.65
CA GLY A 287 -21.44 -5.83 -2.04
C GLY A 287 -21.66 -7.01 -3.00
N ILE A 288 -21.13 -8.19 -2.71
CA ILE A 288 -21.36 -9.43 -3.45
C ILE A 288 -22.86 -9.77 -3.44
N ASP A 289 -23.49 -9.76 -2.26
CA ASP A 289 -24.93 -10.02 -2.10
C ASP A 289 -25.76 -8.98 -2.88
N LEU A 290 -25.39 -7.70 -2.79
CA LEU A 290 -26.04 -6.64 -3.55
C LEU A 290 -25.88 -6.85 -5.06
N CYS A 291 -24.67 -7.19 -5.51
CA CYS A 291 -24.37 -7.45 -6.92
C CYS A 291 -25.26 -8.57 -7.49
N GLN A 292 -25.38 -9.69 -6.78
CA GLN A 292 -26.26 -10.79 -7.16
C GLN A 292 -27.73 -10.37 -7.17
N LYS A 293 -28.18 -9.64 -6.13
CA LYS A 293 -29.58 -9.21 -5.98
C LYS A 293 -30.05 -8.31 -7.13
N ILE A 294 -29.19 -7.39 -7.60
CA ILE A 294 -29.58 -6.45 -8.67
C ILE A 294 -29.15 -6.91 -10.07
N GLY A 295 -28.48 -8.06 -10.17
CA GLY A 295 -27.94 -8.58 -11.43
C GLY A 295 -26.86 -7.65 -12.00
N ALA A 296 -25.95 -7.15 -11.16
CA ALA A 296 -24.80 -6.38 -11.59
C ALA A 296 -23.70 -7.31 -12.13
N ASP A 297 -22.82 -6.78 -12.98
CA ASP A 297 -21.77 -7.58 -13.64
C ASP A 297 -20.55 -7.80 -12.75
N LEU A 298 -20.24 -6.81 -11.90
CA LEU A 298 -19.11 -6.89 -10.97
C LEU A 298 -19.31 -5.98 -9.75
N ILE A 299 -18.56 -6.30 -8.71
CA ILE A 299 -18.32 -5.42 -7.56
C ILE A 299 -16.86 -4.99 -7.53
N LEU A 300 -16.64 -3.72 -7.16
CA LEU A 300 -15.34 -3.13 -6.80
C LEU A 300 -15.34 -2.79 -5.31
N GLY A 301 -14.24 -3.04 -4.61
CA GLY A 301 -14.02 -2.56 -3.26
C GLY A 301 -12.65 -1.90 -3.13
N THR A 302 -12.58 -0.69 -2.56
CA THR A 302 -11.32 0.00 -2.27
C THR A 302 -11.06 0.05 -0.77
N ASP A 303 -9.78 -0.01 -0.38
CA ASP A 303 -9.39 0.11 1.02
C ASP A 303 -9.50 1.57 1.53
N PRO A 304 -9.39 1.81 2.87
CA PRO A 304 -9.66 3.13 3.44
C PRO A 304 -8.87 4.29 2.86
N ASP A 305 -7.62 4.10 2.46
CA ASP A 305 -6.80 5.14 1.82
C ASP A 305 -6.79 5.05 0.29
N CYS A 306 -7.64 4.17 -0.27
CA CYS A 306 -7.92 4.06 -1.70
C CYS A 306 -6.67 3.90 -2.57
N ASP A 307 -5.70 3.12 -2.08
CA ASP A 307 -4.52 2.73 -2.84
C ASP A 307 -4.62 1.30 -3.40
N ARG A 308 -5.64 0.51 -2.97
CA ARG A 308 -5.93 -0.85 -3.44
C ARG A 308 -7.37 -1.01 -3.89
N VAL A 309 -7.58 -1.87 -4.89
CA VAL A 309 -8.91 -2.26 -5.36
C VAL A 309 -9.00 -3.76 -5.59
N GLY A 310 -10.00 -4.40 -4.96
CA GLY A 310 -10.38 -5.80 -5.19
C GLY A 310 -11.68 -5.89 -5.95
N ILE A 311 -11.87 -7.00 -6.68
CA ILE A 311 -13.08 -7.23 -7.47
C ILE A 311 -13.63 -8.64 -7.32
N ALA A 312 -14.96 -8.75 -7.50
CA ALA A 312 -15.61 -10.01 -7.82
C ALA A 312 -16.53 -9.84 -9.03
N VAL A 313 -16.52 -10.81 -9.91
CA VAL A 313 -17.25 -10.81 -11.19
C VAL A 313 -18.42 -11.78 -11.11
N ASN A 314 -19.59 -11.34 -11.56
CA ASN A 314 -20.79 -12.17 -11.60
C ASN A 314 -20.74 -13.11 -12.81
N THR A 315 -20.96 -14.40 -12.57
CA THR A 315 -20.98 -15.46 -13.59
C THR A 315 -22.21 -16.34 -13.43
N LYS A 316 -22.43 -17.25 -14.36
CA LYS A 316 -23.50 -18.24 -14.28
C LYS A 316 -23.43 -19.11 -13.02
N ASP A 317 -22.20 -19.33 -12.54
CA ASP A 317 -21.87 -20.19 -11.41
C ASP A 317 -21.74 -19.41 -10.09
N GLY A 318 -22.10 -18.11 -10.09
CA GLY A 318 -22.00 -17.22 -8.95
C GLY A 318 -20.87 -16.20 -9.08
N MET A 319 -20.57 -15.54 -7.94
CA MET A 319 -19.53 -14.52 -7.89
C MET A 319 -18.13 -15.15 -7.83
N LYS A 320 -17.23 -14.72 -8.71
CA LYS A 320 -15.84 -15.15 -8.75
C LYS A 320 -14.93 -13.99 -8.32
N LEU A 321 -14.25 -14.17 -7.18
CA LEU A 321 -13.21 -13.25 -6.71
C LEU A 321 -11.97 -13.37 -7.60
N PHE A 322 -11.34 -12.23 -7.87
CA PHE A 322 -10.06 -12.16 -8.57
C PHE A 322 -8.93 -11.82 -7.60
N THR A 323 -7.79 -12.48 -7.79
CA THR A 323 -6.56 -12.11 -7.07
C THR A 323 -5.96 -10.83 -7.65
N GLY A 324 -5.09 -10.16 -6.86
CA GLY A 324 -4.37 -8.97 -7.34
C GLY A 324 -3.53 -9.26 -8.59
N ASN A 325 -2.93 -10.44 -8.66
CA ASN A 325 -2.19 -10.89 -9.85
C ASN A 325 -3.08 -11.07 -11.09
N GLN A 326 -4.28 -11.63 -10.93
CA GLN A 326 -5.23 -11.80 -12.04
C GLN A 326 -5.71 -10.45 -12.56
N VAL A 327 -6.09 -9.53 -11.67
CA VAL A 327 -6.49 -8.17 -12.05
C VAL A 327 -5.32 -7.43 -12.72
N GLY A 328 -4.09 -7.58 -12.18
CA GLY A 328 -2.88 -7.03 -12.79
C GLY A 328 -2.64 -7.54 -14.20
N ALA A 329 -2.76 -8.84 -14.44
CA ALA A 329 -2.63 -9.44 -15.77
C ALA A 329 -3.69 -8.93 -16.75
N LEU A 330 -4.96 -8.85 -16.31
CA LEU A 330 -6.05 -8.27 -17.09
C LEU A 330 -5.77 -6.81 -17.46
N LEU A 331 -5.35 -6.00 -16.50
CA LEU A 331 -5.02 -4.58 -16.73
C LEU A 331 -3.82 -4.42 -17.67
N VAL A 332 -2.76 -5.25 -17.51
CA VAL A 332 -1.60 -5.24 -18.42
C VAL A 332 -2.04 -5.52 -19.86
N ASP A 333 -2.80 -6.62 -20.09
CA ASP A 333 -3.29 -6.96 -21.43
C ASP A 333 -4.19 -5.85 -22.00
N TYR A 334 -5.11 -5.34 -21.19
CA TYR A 334 -6.06 -4.31 -21.60
C TYR A 334 -5.37 -2.98 -21.93
N VAL A 335 -4.50 -2.47 -21.05
CA VAL A 335 -3.79 -1.20 -21.25
C VAL A 335 -2.87 -1.28 -22.48
N ILE A 336 -2.17 -2.40 -22.69
CA ILE A 336 -1.37 -2.62 -23.89
C ILE A 336 -2.24 -2.60 -25.14
N LYS A 337 -3.39 -3.29 -25.12
CA LYS A 337 -4.34 -3.34 -26.23
C LYS A 337 -4.85 -1.95 -26.60
N MET A 338 -5.31 -1.18 -25.63
CA MET A 338 -5.94 0.13 -25.84
C MET A 338 -4.94 1.21 -26.25
N ASN A 339 -3.69 1.12 -25.79
CA ASN A 339 -2.65 2.10 -26.08
C ASN A 339 -1.68 1.66 -27.19
N ARG A 340 -1.99 0.61 -27.96
CA ARG A 340 -1.07 -0.02 -28.92
C ARG A 340 -0.36 0.99 -29.86
N ALA A 341 -1.06 1.99 -30.31
CA ALA A 341 -0.53 3.00 -31.24
C ALA A 341 0.50 3.95 -30.59
N GLN A 342 0.50 4.05 -29.28
CA GLN A 342 1.36 4.97 -28.49
C GLN A 342 2.57 4.25 -27.91
N LEU A 343 2.56 2.90 -27.89
CA LEU A 343 3.63 2.10 -27.31
C LEU A 343 4.83 2.02 -28.24
N ASN A 344 6.03 2.02 -27.67
CA ASN A 344 7.31 1.94 -28.36
C ASN A 344 8.29 1.01 -27.60
N GLU A 345 9.52 0.87 -28.13
CA GLU A 345 10.57 0.02 -27.53
C GLU A 345 11.00 0.44 -26.11
N GLY A 346 10.70 1.68 -25.71
CA GLY A 346 10.95 2.19 -24.35
C GLY A 346 9.81 1.91 -23.38
N SER A 347 8.65 1.47 -23.87
CA SER A 347 7.45 1.23 -23.05
C SER A 347 7.67 0.06 -22.09
N THR A 348 7.48 0.33 -20.80
CA THR A 348 7.87 -0.56 -19.72
C THR A 348 6.71 -0.84 -18.77
N VAL A 349 6.47 -2.13 -18.50
CA VAL A 349 5.63 -2.62 -17.40
C VAL A 349 6.51 -2.83 -16.19
N ILE A 350 6.10 -2.34 -15.02
CA ILE A 350 6.87 -2.47 -13.78
C ILE A 350 6.10 -3.33 -12.79
N LYS A 351 6.76 -4.36 -12.23
CA LYS A 351 6.18 -5.25 -11.21
C LYS A 351 7.17 -5.53 -10.09
N THR A 352 6.70 -6.05 -8.97
CA THR A 352 7.62 -6.49 -7.91
C THR A 352 8.17 -7.89 -8.18
N ILE A 353 9.26 -8.23 -7.51
CA ILE A 353 9.90 -9.55 -7.57
C ILE A 353 8.99 -10.69 -7.09
N VAL A 354 7.91 -10.38 -6.35
CA VAL A 354 6.92 -11.34 -5.84
C VAL A 354 5.57 -11.25 -6.55
N THR A 355 5.46 -10.43 -7.58
CA THR A 355 4.28 -10.33 -8.46
C THR A 355 4.37 -11.39 -9.56
N SER A 356 3.24 -11.96 -9.98
CA SER A 356 3.13 -13.02 -10.98
C SER A 356 3.94 -12.77 -12.27
N GLU A 357 4.45 -13.83 -12.87
CA GLU A 357 5.10 -13.74 -14.19
C GLU A 357 4.11 -13.51 -15.35
N LEU A 358 2.84 -13.79 -15.17
CA LEU A 358 1.86 -13.71 -16.25
C LEU A 358 1.83 -12.32 -16.92
N GLY A 359 1.77 -11.25 -16.14
CA GLY A 359 1.80 -9.89 -16.70
C GLY A 359 3.13 -9.54 -17.39
N ALA A 360 4.25 -10.06 -16.88
CA ALA A 360 5.56 -9.90 -17.53
C ALA A 360 5.62 -10.62 -18.89
N ILE A 361 5.05 -11.83 -18.99
CA ILE A 361 4.95 -12.58 -20.24
C ILE A 361 4.06 -11.84 -21.23
N ILE A 362 2.89 -11.35 -20.80
CA ILE A 362 2.00 -10.54 -21.64
C ILE A 362 2.77 -9.33 -22.21
N ALA A 363 3.48 -8.59 -21.37
CA ALA A 363 4.25 -7.42 -21.79
C ALA A 363 5.34 -7.79 -22.82
N LYS A 364 6.18 -8.78 -22.51
CA LYS A 364 7.28 -9.24 -23.39
C LYS A 364 6.77 -9.74 -24.74
N MET A 365 5.70 -10.55 -24.77
CA MET A 365 5.10 -11.06 -26.01
C MET A 365 4.47 -9.95 -26.86
N ASN A 366 4.14 -8.80 -26.27
CA ASN A 366 3.67 -7.61 -26.97
C ASN A 366 4.79 -6.62 -27.30
N GLY A 367 6.06 -6.97 -27.07
CA GLY A 367 7.23 -6.17 -27.43
C GLY A 367 7.57 -5.05 -26.43
N LEU A 368 7.05 -5.12 -25.20
CA LEU A 368 7.35 -4.16 -24.14
C LEU A 368 8.48 -4.67 -23.24
N LYS A 369 9.15 -3.72 -22.60
CA LYS A 369 10.10 -4.02 -21.54
C LYS A 369 9.37 -4.35 -20.23
N VAL A 370 10.04 -5.12 -19.38
CA VAL A 370 9.61 -5.41 -18.01
C VAL A 370 10.73 -5.01 -17.06
N CYS A 371 10.38 -4.26 -16.04
CA CYS A 371 11.27 -3.92 -14.94
C CYS A 371 10.75 -4.59 -13.66
N GLU A 372 11.59 -5.39 -13.00
CA GLU A 372 11.29 -5.96 -11.68
C GLU A 372 11.92 -5.10 -10.59
N VAL A 373 11.16 -4.84 -9.51
CA VAL A 373 11.61 -4.07 -8.35
C VAL A 373 11.36 -4.83 -7.06
N LEU A 374 11.97 -4.42 -5.95
CA LEU A 374 11.65 -4.96 -4.64
C LEU A 374 10.18 -4.68 -4.26
N THR A 375 9.66 -5.44 -3.29
CA THR A 375 8.31 -5.24 -2.74
C THR A 375 8.16 -3.84 -2.14
N GLY A 376 7.13 -3.14 -2.55
CA GLY A 376 6.79 -1.78 -2.14
C GLY A 376 6.74 -0.83 -3.33
N PHE A 377 5.58 -0.19 -3.49
CA PHE A 377 5.29 0.64 -4.68
C PHE A 377 6.25 1.82 -4.86
N LYS A 378 6.92 2.25 -3.78
CA LYS A 378 7.98 3.27 -3.84
C LYS A 378 9.12 2.93 -4.81
N PHE A 379 9.43 1.65 -5.00
CA PHE A 379 10.42 1.24 -5.98
C PHE A 379 9.90 1.35 -7.43
N ILE A 380 8.58 1.16 -7.62
CA ILE A 380 7.93 1.45 -8.91
C ILE A 380 7.99 2.95 -9.19
N GLY A 381 7.62 3.77 -8.19
CA GLY A 381 7.70 5.23 -8.26
C GLY A 381 9.12 5.74 -8.55
N ASP A 382 10.15 5.13 -7.96
CA ASP A 382 11.55 5.47 -8.24
C ASP A 382 11.95 5.22 -9.71
N ILE A 383 11.55 4.08 -10.27
CA ILE A 383 11.79 3.80 -11.71
C ILE A 383 11.08 4.82 -12.59
N MET A 384 9.83 5.19 -12.26
CA MET A 384 9.11 6.24 -12.99
C MET A 384 9.85 7.58 -12.93
N ASN A 385 10.39 7.96 -11.75
CA ASN A 385 11.20 9.16 -11.59
C ASN A 385 12.50 9.10 -12.39
N ARG A 386 13.13 7.93 -12.50
CA ARG A 386 14.31 7.72 -13.35
C ARG A 386 13.96 7.91 -14.84
N PHE A 387 12.82 7.42 -15.30
CA PHE A 387 12.34 7.66 -16.66
C PHE A 387 12.12 9.15 -16.94
N ASP A 388 11.46 9.87 -16.02
CA ASP A 388 11.26 11.31 -16.15
C ASP A 388 12.57 12.09 -16.23
N LYS A 389 13.59 11.70 -15.43
CA LYS A 389 14.89 12.37 -15.39
C LYS A 389 15.77 12.08 -16.59
N THR A 390 15.73 10.85 -17.10
CA THR A 390 16.69 10.38 -18.11
C THR A 390 16.12 10.34 -19.52
N GLY A 391 14.79 10.30 -19.66
CA GLY A 391 14.13 10.02 -20.92
C GLY A 391 14.32 8.58 -21.45
N ASN A 392 14.98 7.72 -20.68
CA ASN A 392 15.31 6.34 -21.07
C ASN A 392 14.25 5.36 -20.60
N GLY A 393 13.09 5.36 -21.24
CA GLY A 393 11.96 4.50 -20.93
C GLY A 393 10.68 5.30 -20.79
N SER A 394 9.56 4.61 -20.83
CA SER A 394 8.24 5.17 -20.57
C SER A 394 7.42 4.19 -19.75
N PHE A 395 6.75 4.71 -18.75
CA PHE A 395 5.88 3.96 -17.87
C PHE A 395 4.57 3.63 -18.56
N VAL A 396 4.12 2.37 -18.50
CA VAL A 396 2.83 1.93 -19.04
C VAL A 396 1.88 1.60 -17.89
N ILE A 397 2.26 0.65 -17.04
CA ILE A 397 1.54 0.23 -15.84
C ILE A 397 2.52 -0.32 -14.83
N GLY A 398 2.27 -0.04 -13.56
CA GLY A 398 2.96 -0.66 -12.43
C GLY A 398 1.97 -1.33 -11.50
N TYR A 399 2.33 -2.51 -10.95
CA TYR A 399 1.41 -3.20 -10.04
C TYR A 399 2.11 -4.15 -9.08
N GLU A 400 1.42 -4.42 -7.99
CA GLU A 400 1.79 -5.39 -6.96
C GLU A 400 0.71 -6.46 -6.84
N GLU A 401 1.10 -7.67 -6.43
CA GLU A 401 0.20 -8.79 -6.15
C GLU A 401 -0.84 -8.46 -5.06
N SER A 402 -0.54 -7.47 -4.23
CA SER A 402 -1.36 -6.99 -3.13
C SER A 402 -2.40 -5.94 -3.56
N TYR A 403 -2.98 -6.10 -4.76
CA TYR A 403 -4.11 -5.32 -5.28
C TYR A 403 -3.84 -3.82 -5.49
N GLY A 404 -2.57 -3.44 -5.62
CA GLY A 404 -2.14 -2.07 -5.91
C GLY A 404 -1.71 -1.90 -7.37
N TYR A 405 -2.27 -0.92 -8.06
CA TYR A 405 -2.04 -0.65 -9.48
C TYR A 405 -1.87 0.85 -9.72
N LEU A 406 -1.12 1.20 -10.75
CA LEU A 406 -1.04 2.57 -11.26
C LEU A 406 -0.94 2.54 -12.78
N VAL A 407 -1.75 3.37 -13.45
CA VAL A 407 -1.64 3.70 -14.87
C VAL A 407 -1.63 5.22 -15.00
N GLY A 408 -0.82 5.74 -15.91
CA GLY A 408 -0.59 7.19 -16.01
C GLY A 408 0.57 7.67 -15.15
N ASN A 409 0.97 8.93 -15.36
CA ASN A 409 2.17 9.52 -14.76
C ASN A 409 1.86 10.60 -13.70
N HIS A 410 0.61 10.65 -13.23
CA HIS A 410 0.13 11.69 -12.31
C HIS A 410 0.56 11.45 -10.86
N ALA A 411 0.67 10.20 -10.44
CA ALA A 411 1.08 9.81 -9.07
C ALA A 411 2.37 8.97 -9.09
N ARG A 412 2.92 8.70 -7.88
CA ARG A 412 4.07 7.83 -7.62
C ARG A 412 3.77 6.77 -6.58
N ASP A 413 2.49 6.54 -6.33
CA ASP A 413 1.98 5.48 -5.47
C ASP A 413 0.80 4.79 -6.18
N LYS A 414 0.34 3.67 -5.63
CA LYS A 414 -0.84 2.94 -6.08
C LYS A 414 -2.05 3.86 -6.14
N ASP A 415 -2.84 3.74 -7.18
CA ASP A 415 -4.05 4.54 -7.36
C ASP A 415 -5.25 3.66 -7.67
N ALA A 416 -6.07 3.41 -6.64
CA ALA A 416 -7.30 2.66 -6.81
C ALA A 416 -8.40 3.46 -7.53
N VAL A 417 -8.27 4.77 -7.68
CA VAL A 417 -9.25 5.58 -8.44
C VAL A 417 -9.08 5.29 -9.92
N VAL A 418 -7.87 5.43 -10.46
CA VAL A 418 -7.59 5.10 -11.87
C VAL A 418 -7.78 3.62 -12.16
N ALA A 419 -7.39 2.74 -11.23
CA ALA A 419 -7.57 1.29 -11.40
C ALA A 419 -9.06 0.92 -11.44
N SER A 420 -9.89 1.47 -10.55
CA SER A 420 -11.35 1.26 -10.55
C SER A 420 -11.98 1.72 -11.87
N MET A 421 -11.58 2.88 -12.37
CA MET A 421 -12.04 3.40 -13.65
C MET A 421 -11.71 2.43 -14.80
N LEU A 422 -10.45 2.01 -14.92
CA LEU A 422 -10.01 1.12 -15.98
C LEU A 422 -10.63 -0.29 -15.88
N ILE A 423 -10.87 -0.79 -14.68
CA ILE A 423 -11.58 -2.06 -14.47
C ILE A 423 -13.03 -1.96 -14.97
N CYS A 424 -13.73 -0.87 -14.67
CA CYS A 424 -15.10 -0.62 -15.16
C CYS A 424 -15.13 -0.47 -16.69
N GLU A 425 -14.14 0.21 -17.24
CA GLU A 425 -13.96 0.36 -18.69
C GLU A 425 -13.73 -0.99 -19.36
N MET A 426 -12.79 -1.77 -18.86
CA MET A 426 -12.48 -3.11 -19.34
C MET A 426 -13.70 -4.03 -19.26
N ALA A 427 -14.45 -4.00 -18.14
CA ALA A 427 -15.67 -4.79 -17.99
C ALA A 427 -16.73 -4.43 -19.05
N SER A 428 -16.96 -3.14 -19.29
CA SER A 428 -17.89 -2.68 -20.34
C SER A 428 -17.40 -3.04 -21.74
N TYR A 429 -16.10 -2.83 -22.01
CA TYR A 429 -15.49 -3.15 -23.30
C TYR A 429 -15.69 -4.62 -23.70
N TYR A 430 -15.46 -5.54 -22.77
CA TYR A 430 -15.62 -6.96 -23.03
C TYR A 430 -17.09 -7.42 -22.99
N LYS A 431 -17.91 -6.81 -22.13
CA LYS A 431 -19.37 -7.06 -22.11
C LYS A 431 -20.02 -6.70 -23.45
N ASN A 432 -19.60 -5.60 -24.09
CA ASN A 432 -20.07 -5.22 -25.43
C ASN A 432 -19.71 -6.27 -26.52
N GLN A 433 -18.76 -7.16 -26.21
CA GLN A 433 -18.36 -8.30 -27.05
C GLN A 433 -18.96 -9.64 -26.57
N GLY A 434 -19.89 -9.60 -25.61
CA GLY A 434 -20.54 -10.78 -25.05
C GLY A 434 -19.67 -11.61 -24.10
N LYS A 435 -18.62 -11.00 -23.50
CA LYS A 435 -17.66 -11.68 -22.61
C LYS A 435 -17.71 -11.08 -21.21
N THR A 436 -17.49 -11.93 -20.21
CA THR A 436 -17.17 -11.52 -18.84
C THR A 436 -15.65 -11.37 -18.66
N LEU A 437 -15.20 -10.72 -17.57
CA LEU A 437 -13.76 -10.71 -17.24
C LEU A 437 -13.21 -12.12 -16.91
N VAL A 438 -14.08 -13.05 -16.53
CA VAL A 438 -13.68 -14.47 -16.34
C VAL A 438 -13.34 -15.10 -17.69
N ASP A 439 -14.17 -14.89 -18.71
CA ASP A 439 -13.89 -15.39 -20.07
C ASP A 439 -12.59 -14.82 -20.62
N VAL A 440 -12.33 -13.53 -20.37
CA VAL A 440 -11.09 -12.88 -20.78
C VAL A 440 -9.87 -13.46 -20.06
N MET A 441 -10.00 -13.77 -18.76
CA MET A 441 -8.92 -14.37 -18.00
C MET A 441 -8.56 -15.79 -18.52
N GLU A 442 -9.58 -16.57 -18.89
CA GLU A 442 -9.36 -17.88 -19.52
C GLU A 442 -8.69 -17.76 -20.91
N GLU A 443 -9.05 -16.74 -21.70
CA GLU A 443 -8.36 -16.44 -22.97
C GLU A 443 -6.88 -16.06 -22.74
N ILE A 444 -6.60 -15.28 -21.70
CA ILE A 444 -5.23 -14.92 -21.30
C ILE A 444 -4.46 -16.18 -20.91
N TYR A 445 -5.03 -17.05 -20.08
CA TYR A 445 -4.40 -18.32 -19.72
C TYR A 445 -4.14 -19.21 -20.93
N ALA A 446 -5.11 -19.33 -21.83
CA ALA A 446 -4.95 -20.13 -23.06
C ALA A 446 -3.83 -19.59 -23.97
N LYS A 447 -3.64 -18.28 -24.01
CA LYS A 447 -2.65 -17.63 -24.88
C LYS A 447 -1.24 -17.58 -24.29
N TYR A 448 -1.12 -17.32 -22.97
CA TYR A 448 0.15 -17.01 -22.32
C TYR A 448 0.61 -18.09 -21.33
N GLY A 449 -0.24 -19.07 -21.02
CA GLY A 449 -0.01 -20.13 -20.04
C GLY A 449 -0.78 -19.92 -18.75
N TYR A 450 -1.10 -21.01 -18.06
CA TYR A 450 -1.81 -20.97 -16.79
C TYR A 450 -0.83 -20.72 -15.65
N PHE A 451 -1.07 -19.64 -14.89
CA PHE A 451 -0.31 -19.30 -13.69
C PHE A 451 -1.19 -19.33 -12.46
N LEU A 452 -0.73 -20.03 -11.43
CA LEU A 452 -1.35 -20.10 -10.11
C LEU A 452 -0.42 -19.46 -9.10
N ASP A 453 -0.91 -18.37 -8.51
CA ASP A 453 -0.16 -17.61 -7.50
C ASP A 453 -0.73 -17.88 -6.09
N LYS A 454 0.14 -18.02 -5.09
CA LYS A 454 -0.23 -18.29 -3.70
C LYS A 454 0.72 -17.57 -2.75
N LEU A 455 0.16 -17.10 -1.64
CA LEU A 455 0.92 -16.59 -0.51
C LEU A 455 0.62 -17.43 0.73
N ASP A 456 1.65 -17.99 1.34
CA ASP A 456 1.59 -18.60 2.65
C ASP A 456 2.32 -17.74 3.68
N SER A 457 1.75 -17.60 4.87
CA SER A 457 2.30 -16.78 5.96
C SER A 457 2.40 -17.62 7.23
N TYR A 458 3.60 -17.77 7.73
CA TYR A 458 3.91 -18.57 8.93
C TYR A 458 4.31 -17.63 10.06
N THR A 459 3.59 -17.71 11.19
CA THR A 459 3.91 -16.93 12.39
C THR A 459 4.63 -17.85 13.40
N LEU A 460 5.87 -17.55 13.70
CA LEU A 460 6.70 -18.26 14.66
C LEU A 460 6.82 -17.38 15.92
N LYS A 461 6.02 -17.68 16.95
CA LYS A 461 5.89 -16.82 18.15
C LYS A 461 7.13 -16.86 19.05
N GLY A 462 7.42 -15.74 19.71
CA GLY A 462 8.46 -15.62 20.74
C GLY A 462 9.85 -15.26 20.20
N ILE A 463 10.83 -15.16 21.10
CA ILE A 463 12.24 -14.87 20.76
C ILE A 463 12.82 -16.01 19.93
N ASP A 464 12.53 -17.25 20.31
CA ASP A 464 12.91 -18.46 19.56
C ASP A 464 12.37 -18.44 18.13
N GLY A 465 11.23 -17.77 17.89
CA GLY A 465 10.64 -17.64 16.58
C GLY A 465 11.48 -16.79 15.61
N VAL A 466 12.09 -15.71 16.08
CA VAL A 466 12.99 -14.87 15.27
C VAL A 466 14.25 -15.63 14.89
N GLU A 467 14.87 -16.30 15.89
CA GLU A 467 16.06 -17.14 15.65
C GLU A 467 15.75 -18.29 14.67
N ARG A 468 14.57 -18.90 14.81
CA ARG A 468 14.11 -19.96 13.90
C ARG A 468 13.93 -19.44 12.47
N ILE A 469 13.36 -18.24 12.27
CA ILE A 469 13.24 -17.62 10.94
C ILE A 469 14.62 -17.42 10.32
N GLN A 470 15.57 -16.92 11.07
CA GLN A 470 16.95 -16.73 10.59
C GLN A 470 17.61 -18.07 10.21
N ALA A 471 17.41 -19.11 11.02
CA ALA A 471 17.90 -20.45 10.74
C ALA A 471 17.29 -21.04 9.46
N ILE A 472 15.98 -20.89 9.24
CA ILE A 472 15.27 -21.29 8.02
C ILE A 472 15.85 -20.59 6.80
N MET A 473 16.00 -19.25 6.85
CA MET A 473 16.55 -18.49 5.75
C MET A 473 18.00 -18.91 5.43
N LYS A 474 18.80 -19.17 6.44
CA LYS A 474 20.17 -19.68 6.28
C LYS A 474 20.18 -21.05 5.62
N GLU A 475 19.38 -22.01 6.14
CA GLU A 475 19.28 -23.37 5.59
C GLU A 475 18.87 -23.35 4.09
N MET A 476 17.89 -22.53 3.74
CA MET A 476 17.44 -22.41 2.35
C MET A 476 18.51 -21.81 1.45
N ARG A 477 19.30 -20.84 1.91
CA ARG A 477 20.47 -20.30 1.18
C ARG A 477 21.53 -21.35 0.96
N GLU A 478 21.86 -22.12 2.01
CA GLU A 478 22.88 -23.19 1.92
C GLU A 478 22.47 -24.30 0.97
N LYS A 479 21.20 -24.70 0.97
CA LYS A 479 20.67 -25.68 0.00
C LYS A 479 20.71 -25.15 -1.43
N GLY A 480 20.46 -23.88 -1.64
CA GLY A 480 20.51 -23.25 -2.96
C GLY A 480 19.68 -24.03 -3.99
N LYS A 481 20.28 -24.39 -5.14
CA LYS A 481 19.63 -25.19 -6.19
C LYS A 481 19.24 -26.60 -5.75
N ASN A 482 19.84 -27.13 -4.69
CA ASN A 482 19.51 -28.45 -4.14
C ASN A 482 18.26 -28.44 -3.25
N LEU A 483 17.62 -27.28 -3.07
CA LEU A 483 16.39 -27.17 -2.28
C LEU A 483 15.25 -28.00 -2.92
N MET A 484 15.12 -27.91 -4.24
CA MET A 484 14.10 -28.62 -5.04
C MET A 484 14.65 -28.95 -6.43
N PRO A 485 14.10 -29.96 -7.13
CA PRO A 485 14.41 -30.22 -8.54
C PRO A 485 14.06 -29.03 -9.45
N ASN A 486 14.76 -28.94 -10.59
CA ASN A 486 14.51 -27.98 -11.68
C ASN A 486 14.65 -26.49 -11.31
N ILE A 487 15.36 -26.16 -10.22
CA ILE A 487 15.74 -24.77 -9.92
C ILE A 487 16.85 -24.35 -10.90
N ALA A 488 16.52 -23.41 -11.79
CA ALA A 488 17.45 -22.84 -12.75
C ALA A 488 18.34 -21.76 -12.10
N VAL A 489 17.74 -20.83 -11.34
CA VAL A 489 18.43 -19.69 -10.73
C VAL A 489 17.99 -19.51 -9.27
N VAL A 490 18.97 -19.12 -8.43
CA VAL A 490 18.72 -18.68 -7.06
C VAL A 490 19.15 -17.23 -6.94
N ASN A 491 18.21 -16.36 -6.67
CA ASN A 491 18.43 -14.93 -6.45
C ASN A 491 18.42 -14.63 -4.95
N ASP A 492 19.58 -14.34 -4.39
CA ASP A 492 19.72 -13.87 -3.01
C ASP A 492 19.89 -12.34 -3.00
N TYR A 493 18.83 -11.63 -2.61
CA TYR A 493 18.83 -10.17 -2.62
C TYR A 493 19.62 -9.54 -1.46
N THR A 494 20.16 -10.34 -0.52
CA THR A 494 21.01 -9.80 0.55
C THR A 494 22.33 -9.21 0.03
N VAL A 495 22.80 -9.67 -1.12
CA VAL A 495 24.03 -9.16 -1.77
C VAL A 495 23.76 -8.00 -2.74
N GLY A 496 22.48 -7.74 -3.04
CA GLY A 496 22.05 -6.86 -4.13
C GLY A 496 22.06 -7.60 -5.46
N ILE A 497 21.08 -7.33 -6.32
CA ILE A 497 20.99 -7.92 -7.66
C ILE A 497 20.68 -6.78 -8.62
N ASP A 498 21.48 -6.65 -9.67
CA ASP A 498 21.42 -5.54 -10.61
C ASP A 498 21.46 -4.18 -9.85
N ASP A 499 20.53 -3.28 -10.16
CA ASP A 499 20.38 -1.98 -9.48
C ASP A 499 19.45 -2.01 -8.26
N LEU A 500 19.02 -3.21 -7.81
CA LEU A 500 18.11 -3.34 -6.67
C LEU A 500 18.85 -3.19 -5.34
N PRO A 501 18.26 -2.48 -4.36
CA PRO A 501 18.82 -2.40 -3.02
C PRO A 501 18.90 -3.78 -2.37
N LYS A 502 19.78 -3.91 -1.38
CA LYS A 502 19.85 -5.13 -0.56
C LYS A 502 18.55 -5.34 0.23
N ALA A 503 18.06 -6.57 0.23
CA ALA A 503 16.87 -6.98 0.97
C ALA A 503 16.99 -8.44 1.41
N ASP A 504 16.44 -8.78 2.58
CA ASP A 504 16.38 -10.17 3.02
C ASP A 504 15.26 -10.92 2.30
N VAL A 505 15.51 -11.27 1.05
CA VAL A 505 14.63 -12.04 0.18
C VAL A 505 15.45 -13.09 -0.56
N LEU A 506 14.91 -14.28 -0.68
CA LEU A 506 15.47 -15.38 -1.45
C LEU A 506 14.44 -15.83 -2.49
N LYS A 507 14.79 -15.78 -3.79
CA LYS A 507 13.89 -16.19 -4.88
C LYS A 507 14.51 -17.33 -5.68
N PHE A 508 13.80 -18.46 -5.72
CA PHE A 508 14.12 -19.64 -6.52
C PHE A 508 13.32 -19.59 -7.80
N VAL A 509 14.00 -19.52 -8.94
CA VAL A 509 13.38 -19.51 -10.26
C VAL A 509 13.60 -20.88 -10.91
N PHE A 510 12.53 -21.48 -11.41
CA PHE A 510 12.54 -22.80 -12.06
C PHE A 510 12.67 -22.69 -13.58
N GLU A 511 13.02 -23.80 -14.23
CA GLU A 511 13.22 -23.89 -15.69
C GLU A 511 11.94 -23.54 -16.48
N ASP A 512 10.76 -23.77 -15.92
CA ASP A 512 9.44 -23.49 -16.49
C ASP A 512 8.99 -22.02 -16.31
N SER A 513 9.84 -21.15 -15.75
CA SER A 513 9.56 -19.77 -15.36
C SER A 513 8.67 -19.62 -14.12
N SER A 514 8.30 -20.70 -13.44
CA SER A 514 7.73 -20.63 -12.10
C SER A 514 8.78 -20.13 -11.10
N TRP A 515 8.32 -19.61 -9.95
CA TRP A 515 9.25 -19.24 -8.89
C TRP A 515 8.63 -19.36 -7.50
N ILE A 516 9.50 -19.43 -6.49
CA ILE A 516 9.17 -19.30 -5.07
C ILE A 516 10.02 -18.18 -4.50
N ALA A 517 9.41 -17.21 -3.80
CA ALA A 517 10.13 -16.17 -3.09
C ALA A 517 9.83 -16.24 -1.59
N ILE A 518 10.87 -16.15 -0.77
CA ILE A 518 10.78 -16.28 0.67
C ILE A 518 11.33 -15.01 1.30
N ARG A 519 10.54 -14.44 2.22
CA ARG A 519 10.85 -13.16 2.85
C ARG A 519 10.43 -13.17 4.32
N PRO A 520 11.35 -12.93 5.27
CA PRO A 520 10.98 -12.66 6.65
C PRO A 520 10.31 -11.28 6.78
N SER A 521 9.41 -11.13 7.74
CA SER A 521 8.87 -9.83 8.11
C SER A 521 9.91 -9.06 8.93
N GLY A 522 10.11 -7.78 8.61
CA GLY A 522 11.02 -6.91 9.38
C GLY A 522 10.47 -6.49 10.74
N THR A 523 9.15 -6.60 10.96
CA THR A 523 8.46 -6.05 12.15
C THR A 523 7.77 -7.09 13.02
N GLU A 524 7.55 -8.29 12.50
CA GLU A 524 6.83 -9.37 13.17
C GLU A 524 7.59 -10.70 13.00
N PRO A 525 7.48 -11.65 13.94
CA PRO A 525 8.08 -12.97 13.80
C PRO A 525 7.30 -13.83 12.78
N LYS A 526 7.30 -13.38 11.54
CA LYS A 526 6.60 -14.01 10.41
C LYS A 526 7.55 -14.23 9.25
N ILE A 527 7.35 -15.33 8.53
CA ILE A 527 7.96 -15.59 7.25
C ILE A 527 6.85 -15.74 6.19
N LYS A 528 7.00 -15.06 5.08
CA LYS A 528 6.10 -15.11 3.94
C LYS A 528 6.74 -15.88 2.81
N VAL A 529 5.99 -16.80 2.22
CA VAL A 529 6.39 -17.58 1.06
C VAL A 529 5.42 -17.31 -0.08
N TYR A 530 5.93 -16.72 -1.13
CA TYR A 530 5.17 -16.41 -2.34
C TYR A 530 5.48 -17.49 -3.39
N TYR A 531 4.47 -17.98 -4.04
CA TYR A 531 4.55 -18.95 -5.13
C TYR A 531 3.93 -18.34 -6.37
N SER A 532 4.59 -18.50 -7.51
CA SER A 532 4.02 -18.33 -8.85
C SER A 532 4.34 -19.57 -9.65
N VAL A 533 3.34 -20.38 -9.89
CA VAL A 533 3.48 -21.71 -10.48
C VAL A 533 2.82 -21.74 -11.84
N LYS A 534 3.56 -22.17 -12.85
CA LYS A 534 3.04 -22.42 -14.19
C LYS A 534 2.59 -23.86 -14.33
N GLY A 535 1.43 -24.06 -14.95
CA GLY A 535 0.90 -25.38 -15.33
C GLY A 535 0.32 -25.39 -16.73
N GLU A 536 0.03 -26.55 -17.26
CA GLU A 536 -0.70 -26.70 -18.52
C GLU A 536 -2.17 -26.28 -18.36
N ASN A 537 -2.72 -26.47 -17.16
CA ASN A 537 -4.06 -26.09 -16.75
C ASN A 537 -4.11 -25.92 -15.23
N LYS A 538 -5.29 -25.60 -14.68
CA LYS A 538 -5.50 -25.38 -13.25
C LYS A 538 -5.09 -26.58 -12.40
N GLU A 539 -5.52 -27.77 -12.77
CA GLU A 539 -5.27 -29.00 -12.00
C GLU A 539 -3.78 -29.35 -11.96
N ASP A 540 -3.07 -29.14 -13.05
CA ASP A 540 -1.63 -29.34 -13.14
C ASP A 540 -0.88 -28.33 -12.27
N ALA A 541 -1.24 -27.05 -12.36
CA ALA A 541 -0.66 -26.00 -11.53
C ALA A 541 -0.91 -26.25 -10.02
N GLU A 542 -2.10 -26.72 -9.63
CA GLU A 542 -2.42 -27.09 -8.24
C GLU A 542 -1.53 -28.22 -7.73
N LYS A 543 -1.28 -29.27 -8.55
CA LYS A 543 -0.38 -30.37 -8.18
C LYS A 543 1.06 -29.90 -7.98
N VAL A 544 1.56 -29.06 -8.90
CA VAL A 544 2.91 -28.51 -8.80
C VAL A 544 3.03 -27.60 -7.57
N LEU A 545 2.04 -26.77 -7.32
CA LEU A 545 2.00 -25.91 -6.14
C LEU A 545 2.05 -26.73 -4.86
N GLN A 546 1.20 -27.76 -4.73
CA GLN A 546 1.14 -28.60 -3.54
C GLN A 546 2.48 -29.30 -3.28
N ALA A 547 3.11 -29.86 -4.31
CA ALA A 547 4.41 -30.50 -4.16
C ALA A 547 5.50 -29.53 -3.65
N ARG A 548 5.48 -28.27 -4.12
CA ARG A 548 6.40 -27.24 -3.66
C ARG A 548 6.11 -26.79 -2.24
N GLN A 549 4.83 -26.62 -1.88
CA GLN A 549 4.40 -26.28 -0.53
C GLN A 549 4.81 -27.38 0.47
N ASP A 550 4.69 -28.65 0.13
CA ASP A 550 5.06 -29.78 1.00
C ASP A 550 6.55 -29.73 1.37
N ILE A 551 7.42 -29.41 0.42
CA ILE A 551 8.87 -29.27 0.65
C ILE A 551 9.14 -28.07 1.57
N ILE A 552 8.55 -26.89 1.29
CA ILE A 552 8.72 -25.70 2.12
C ILE A 552 8.18 -25.94 3.54
N ASN A 553 7.00 -26.56 3.68
CA ASN A 553 6.40 -26.91 4.95
C ASN A 553 7.29 -27.83 5.78
N SER A 554 7.95 -28.81 5.14
CA SER A 554 8.87 -29.71 5.82
C SER A 554 10.06 -28.99 6.45
N ILE A 555 10.52 -27.89 5.82
CA ILE A 555 11.64 -27.08 6.34
C ILE A 555 11.18 -26.13 7.45
N ILE A 556 10.02 -25.50 7.26
CA ILE A 556 9.51 -24.52 8.24
C ILE A 556 9.09 -25.19 9.54
N ASN A 557 8.54 -26.42 9.46
CA ASN A 557 8.02 -27.17 10.62
C ASN A 557 9.05 -28.14 11.24
N ALA A 558 10.22 -28.33 10.65
CA ALA A 558 11.31 -29.14 11.20
C ALA A 558 11.95 -28.46 12.40
#